data_60cf244b3f2feef6ba8e76c9493fb997
#
_entry.id   60cf244b3f2feef6ba8e76c9493fb997
#
_cell.length_a   1.000
_cell.length_b   1.000
_cell.length_c   1.000
_cell.angle_alpha   90.00
_cell.angle_beta   90.00
_cell.angle_gamma   90.00
#
_symmetry.space_group_name_H-M   'P 1'
#
loop_
_entity.id
_entity.type
_entity.pdbx_description
1 polymer ?
#
loop_
_entity_poly.entity_id
_entity_poly.type
_entity_poly.pdbx_seq_one_letter_code
_entity_poly.pdbx_strand_id
1 'polypeptide(L)'
;MAPNKVTIDDQDRIWTRVYGDGDTYLKRHRKVENGSKVRISRVKGVYDKGYMPNWSNEQFTVSSLNLPADQKVRNSRPVYILKDDSGEELCGKWYPEEIQQIRDNDYKVERVLKRRTAADGTRELFVKLRDYPEKYNSCIREQDLST
;
A
#
# COMPACT_ATOMS: atom_id res chain seq x y z
N MET A 1 21.69 -16.19 -31.08
CA MET A 1 20.80 -16.41 -32.26
C MET A 1 20.65 -15.05 -32.98
N ALA A 2 20.85 -15.01 -34.27
CA ALA A 2 20.67 -13.78 -35.02
C ALA A 2 19.17 -13.47 -35.16
N PRO A 3 18.72 -12.19 -35.05
CA PRO A 3 17.31 -11.83 -35.08
C PRO A 3 16.51 -12.32 -36.30
N ASN A 4 17.21 -12.49 -37.45
CA ASN A 4 16.62 -12.96 -38.71
C ASN A 4 16.35 -14.48 -38.74
N LYS A 5 16.79 -15.23 -37.76
CA LYS A 5 16.59 -16.69 -37.63
C LYS A 5 15.55 -17.06 -36.57
N VAL A 6 14.90 -16.08 -35.96
CA VAL A 6 13.86 -16.30 -34.92
C VAL A 6 12.56 -16.63 -35.62
N THR A 7 11.96 -17.77 -35.22
CA THR A 7 10.66 -18.23 -35.69
C THR A 7 9.61 -18.06 -34.58
N ILE A 8 8.34 -18.22 -34.95
CA ILE A 8 7.22 -18.17 -33.98
C ILE A 8 7.40 -19.26 -32.91
N ASP A 9 7.94 -20.42 -33.26
CA ASP A 9 8.17 -21.53 -32.36
C ASP A 9 9.23 -21.21 -31.28
N ASP A 10 10.14 -20.28 -31.57
CA ASP A 10 11.15 -19.80 -30.64
C ASP A 10 10.62 -18.80 -29.60
N GLN A 11 9.40 -18.29 -29.81
CA GLN A 11 8.84 -17.20 -29.00
C GLN A 11 8.82 -17.53 -27.51
N ASP A 12 8.35 -18.71 -27.13
CA ASP A 12 8.25 -19.11 -25.73
C ASP A 12 9.61 -19.27 -25.08
N ARG A 13 10.55 -19.85 -25.79
CA ARG A 13 11.92 -20.04 -25.32
C ARG A 13 12.64 -18.70 -25.11
N ILE A 14 12.49 -17.78 -26.05
CA ILE A 14 13.09 -16.43 -25.97
C ILE A 14 12.45 -15.65 -24.83
N TRP A 15 11.11 -15.70 -24.71
CA TRP A 15 10.40 -15.05 -23.63
C TRP A 15 10.87 -15.52 -22.27
N THR A 16 10.88 -16.85 -22.03
CA THR A 16 11.31 -17.43 -20.76
C THR A 16 12.76 -17.05 -20.44
N ARG A 17 13.63 -16.98 -21.44
CA ARG A 17 15.03 -16.59 -21.26
C ARG A 17 15.19 -15.12 -20.88
N VAL A 18 14.37 -14.22 -21.43
CA VAL A 18 14.47 -12.75 -21.21
C VAL A 18 13.73 -12.34 -19.94
N TYR A 19 12.54 -12.88 -19.73
CA TYR A 19 11.63 -12.43 -18.66
C TYR A 19 11.46 -13.44 -17.51
N GLY A 20 12.00 -14.66 -17.67
CA GLY A 20 11.80 -15.76 -16.72
C GLY A 20 10.42 -16.41 -16.85
N ASP A 21 10.17 -17.40 -16.01
CA ASP A 21 8.85 -18.01 -15.90
C ASP A 21 7.83 -17.04 -15.28
N GLY A 22 6.55 -17.18 -15.65
CA GLY A 22 5.47 -16.36 -15.12
C GLY A 22 5.44 -16.29 -13.60
N ASP A 23 5.74 -17.40 -12.93
CA ASP A 23 5.85 -17.49 -11.47
C ASP A 23 6.98 -16.60 -10.91
N THR A 24 8.10 -16.55 -11.61
CA THR A 24 9.24 -15.71 -11.24
C THR A 24 8.89 -14.23 -11.39
N TYR A 25 8.15 -13.87 -12.45
CA TYR A 25 7.66 -12.52 -12.66
C TYR A 25 6.71 -12.11 -11.53
N LEU A 26 5.73 -12.94 -11.20
CA LEU A 26 4.77 -12.68 -10.11
C LEU A 26 5.46 -12.56 -8.76
N LYS A 27 6.44 -13.43 -8.45
CA LYS A 27 7.23 -13.35 -7.21
C LYS A 27 8.01 -12.03 -7.09
N ARG A 28 8.57 -11.53 -8.19
CA ARG A 28 9.29 -10.25 -8.21
C ARG A 28 8.37 -9.05 -8.00
N HIS A 29 7.13 -9.12 -8.49
CA HIS A 29 6.17 -8.01 -8.45
C HIS A 29 5.18 -8.13 -7.27
N ARG A 30 5.10 -9.28 -6.61
CA ARG A 30 4.32 -9.47 -5.39
C ARG A 30 5.06 -8.86 -4.21
N LYS A 31 4.82 -7.58 -3.96
CA LYS A 31 5.48 -6.84 -2.87
C LYS A 31 4.81 -7.01 -1.51
N VAL A 32 3.51 -7.31 -1.50
CA VAL A 32 2.67 -7.23 -0.29
C VAL A 32 1.73 -8.43 -0.21
N GLU A 33 1.54 -8.95 0.99
CA GLU A 33 0.63 -10.07 1.26
C GLU A 33 -0.76 -9.56 1.67
N ASN A 34 -1.77 -10.44 1.54
CA ASN A 34 -3.12 -10.14 2.01
C ASN A 34 -3.10 -9.88 3.53
N GLY A 35 -3.88 -8.91 3.97
CA GLY A 35 -3.93 -8.49 5.36
C GLY A 35 -2.83 -7.51 5.79
N SER A 36 -1.85 -7.25 4.93
CA SER A 36 -0.80 -6.25 5.23
C SER A 36 -1.35 -4.84 5.21
N LYS A 37 -0.82 -3.98 6.08
CA LYS A 37 -1.11 -2.54 6.06
C LYS A 37 -0.23 -1.83 5.05
N VAL A 38 -0.85 -0.94 4.28
CA VAL A 38 -0.20 -0.20 3.18
C VAL A 38 -0.62 1.26 3.16
N ARG A 39 0.20 2.08 2.53
CA ARG A 39 -0.12 3.46 2.12
C ARG A 39 -0.23 3.52 0.61
N ILE A 40 -1.05 4.44 0.13
CA ILE A 40 -1.28 4.66 -1.30
C ILE A 40 -0.41 5.83 -1.77
N SER A 41 0.12 5.71 -2.99
CA SER A 41 0.83 6.81 -3.62
C SER A 41 -0.12 7.98 -3.91
N ARG A 42 0.34 9.20 -3.62
CA ARG A 42 -0.38 10.42 -3.99
C ARG A 42 -0.05 10.78 -5.42
N VAL A 43 -1.08 11.05 -6.20
CA VAL A 43 -0.90 11.64 -7.53
C VAL A 43 -0.37 13.07 -7.34
N LYS A 44 0.84 13.33 -7.80
CA LYS A 44 1.43 14.67 -7.77
C LYS A 44 1.07 15.43 -9.04
N GLY A 45 0.64 16.68 -8.87
CA GLY A 45 0.51 17.63 -9.96
C GLY A 45 1.88 18.06 -10.49
N VAL A 46 1.91 18.57 -11.72
CA VAL A 46 3.15 19.03 -12.39
C VAL A 46 3.89 20.11 -11.57
N TYR A 47 3.15 20.88 -10.77
CA TYR A 47 3.68 21.99 -9.97
C TYR A 47 3.89 21.63 -8.49
N ASP A 48 3.64 20.39 -8.09
CA ASP A 48 3.83 19.98 -6.71
C ASP A 48 5.30 19.97 -6.33
N LYS A 49 5.58 20.63 -5.21
CA LYS A 49 6.95 20.75 -4.72
C LYS A 49 7.47 19.42 -4.18
N GLY A 50 8.76 19.16 -4.36
CA GLY A 50 9.40 17.89 -3.99
C GLY A 50 9.34 17.52 -2.50
N TYR A 51 9.08 18.50 -1.61
CA TYR A 51 8.94 18.24 -0.16
C TYR A 51 7.56 17.70 0.23
N MET A 52 6.57 17.72 -0.68
CA MET A 52 5.27 17.09 -0.41
C MET A 52 5.42 15.56 -0.32
N PRO A 53 4.80 14.93 0.70
CA PRO A 53 4.91 13.49 0.87
C PRO A 53 4.35 12.74 -0.35
N ASN A 54 5.07 11.72 -0.78
CA ASN A 54 4.68 10.88 -1.92
C ASN A 54 3.56 9.89 -1.57
N TRP A 55 3.37 9.61 -0.29
CA TRP A 55 2.47 8.59 0.22
C TRP A 55 1.36 9.21 1.07
N SER A 56 0.19 8.56 1.07
CA SER A 56 -0.91 8.95 1.96
C SER A 56 -0.51 8.81 3.42
N ASN A 57 -1.09 9.63 4.30
CA ASN A 57 -0.99 9.42 5.74
C ASN A 57 -1.99 8.36 6.21
N GLU A 58 -3.10 8.20 5.48
CA GLU A 58 -4.07 7.14 5.71
C GLU A 58 -3.45 5.77 5.43
N GLN A 59 -3.83 4.82 6.25
CA GLN A 59 -3.42 3.43 6.15
C GLN A 59 -4.59 2.60 5.66
N PHE A 60 -4.30 1.65 4.80
CA PHE A 60 -5.27 0.72 4.23
C PHE A 60 -4.79 -0.71 4.43
N THR A 61 -5.72 -1.64 4.42
CA THR A 61 -5.41 -3.07 4.53
C THR A 61 -5.63 -3.75 3.19
N VAL A 62 -4.71 -4.59 2.76
CA VAL A 62 -4.88 -5.39 1.54
C VAL A 62 -6.00 -6.41 1.78
N SER A 63 -7.11 -6.26 1.07
CA SER A 63 -8.25 -7.17 1.12
C SER A 63 -7.97 -8.43 0.30
N SER A 64 -7.59 -8.25 -0.95
CA SER A 64 -7.27 -9.35 -1.83
C SER A 64 -6.24 -8.97 -2.89
N LEU A 65 -5.55 -9.99 -3.38
CA LEU A 65 -4.64 -9.90 -4.51
C LEU A 65 -5.31 -10.59 -5.70
N ASN A 66 -5.68 -9.81 -6.70
CA ASN A 66 -6.18 -10.35 -7.95
C ASN A 66 -5.00 -10.62 -8.88
N LEU A 67 -4.76 -11.90 -9.09
CA LEU A 67 -3.89 -12.37 -10.15
C LEU A 67 -4.76 -12.55 -11.40
N PRO A 68 -4.34 -12.07 -12.56
CA PRO A 68 -5.07 -12.34 -13.79
C PRO A 68 -5.19 -13.85 -13.99
N ALA A 69 -6.41 -14.33 -14.22
CA ALA A 69 -6.72 -15.74 -14.39
C ALA A 69 -6.00 -16.36 -15.61
N ASP A 70 -5.69 -15.57 -16.60
CA ASP A 70 -4.91 -15.97 -17.75
C ASP A 70 -3.43 -15.76 -17.49
N GLN A 71 -2.78 -16.78 -16.92
CA GLN A 71 -1.31 -16.87 -16.92
C GLN A 71 -0.70 -16.80 -18.34
N LYS A 72 -1.53 -16.95 -19.37
CA LYS A 72 -1.15 -16.82 -20.78
C LYS A 72 -1.01 -15.36 -21.23
N VAL A 73 -1.61 -14.40 -20.55
CA VAL A 73 -1.39 -12.98 -20.82
C VAL A 73 -0.10 -12.55 -20.10
N ARG A 74 0.99 -12.66 -20.83
CA ARG A 74 2.40 -12.55 -20.38
C ARG A 74 2.80 -11.21 -19.73
N ASN A 75 1.90 -10.23 -19.68
CA ASN A 75 2.14 -8.91 -19.08
C ASN A 75 1.11 -8.54 -17.97
N SER A 76 0.41 -9.51 -17.45
CA SER A 76 -0.60 -9.24 -16.42
C SER A 76 0.08 -8.96 -15.09
N ARG A 77 -0.03 -7.72 -14.62
CA ARG A 77 0.47 -7.30 -13.32
C ARG A 77 -0.50 -7.70 -12.22
N PRO A 78 -0.01 -8.09 -11.04
CA PRO A 78 -0.87 -8.29 -9.88
C PRO A 78 -1.57 -6.97 -9.52
N VAL A 79 -2.83 -7.06 -9.12
CA VAL A 79 -3.64 -5.92 -8.75
C VAL A 79 -4.19 -6.13 -7.34
N TYR A 80 -4.06 -5.14 -6.50
CA TYR A 80 -4.50 -5.17 -5.11
C TYR A 80 -5.84 -4.47 -4.94
N ILE A 81 -6.71 -5.07 -4.13
CA ILE A 81 -7.92 -4.44 -3.62
C ILE A 81 -7.66 -4.07 -2.16
N LEU A 82 -7.96 -2.83 -1.82
CA LEU A 82 -7.71 -2.28 -0.50
C LEU A 82 -9.02 -2.02 0.24
N LYS A 83 -8.96 -2.09 1.56
CA LYS A 83 -10.04 -1.68 2.45
C LYS A 83 -9.52 -0.71 3.51
N ASP A 84 -10.40 0.14 3.98
CA ASP A 84 -10.09 1.08 5.05
C ASP A 84 -10.12 0.39 6.43
N ASP A 85 -9.81 1.13 7.49
CA ASP A 85 -9.87 0.61 8.86
C ASP A 85 -11.31 0.30 9.34
N SER A 86 -12.34 0.78 8.62
CA SER A 86 -13.74 0.41 8.88
C SER A 86 -14.15 -0.90 8.22
N GLY A 87 -13.29 -1.47 7.38
CA GLY A 87 -13.54 -2.71 6.63
C GLY A 87 -14.26 -2.48 5.31
N GLU A 88 -14.50 -1.22 4.93
CA GLU A 88 -15.11 -0.86 3.65
C GLU A 88 -14.07 -0.93 2.53
N GLU A 89 -14.43 -1.58 1.41
CA GLU A 89 -13.53 -1.69 0.27
C GLU A 89 -13.47 -0.37 -0.50
N LEU A 90 -12.24 0.06 -0.80
CA LEU A 90 -12.03 1.22 -1.64
C LEU A 90 -12.37 0.89 -3.09
N CYS A 91 -13.12 1.78 -3.73
CA CYS A 91 -13.34 1.72 -5.17
C CYS A 91 -12.01 1.94 -5.90
N GLY A 92 -11.52 0.93 -6.59
CA GLY A 92 -10.30 1.02 -7.39
C GLY A 92 -9.44 -0.24 -7.33
N LYS A 93 -8.41 -0.20 -8.13
CA LYS A 93 -7.41 -1.26 -8.24
C LYS A 93 -6.03 -0.62 -8.20
N TRP A 94 -5.15 -1.17 -7.38
CA TRP A 94 -3.80 -0.61 -7.18
C TRP A 94 -2.73 -1.57 -7.66
N TYR A 95 -1.77 -1.04 -8.36
CA TYR A 95 -0.58 -1.79 -8.77
C TYR A 95 0.46 -1.83 -7.65
N PRO A 96 1.40 -2.79 -7.67
CA PRO A 96 2.45 -2.89 -6.66
C PRO A 96 3.28 -1.63 -6.45
N GLU A 97 3.42 -0.82 -7.50
CA GLU A 97 4.17 0.44 -7.49
C GLU A 97 3.43 1.58 -6.79
N GLU A 98 2.10 1.49 -6.71
CA GLU A 98 1.22 2.49 -6.14
C GLU A 98 0.98 2.28 -4.64
N ILE A 99 1.46 1.19 -4.08
CA ILE A 99 1.32 0.84 -2.66
C ILE A 99 2.67 0.67 -1.98
N GLN A 100 2.73 1.10 -0.73
CA GLN A 100 3.90 0.92 0.14
C GLN A 100 3.48 0.17 1.40
N GLN A 101 4.10 -0.98 1.67
CA GLN A 101 3.87 -1.71 2.91
C GLN A 101 4.41 -0.92 4.10
N ILE A 102 3.61 -0.88 5.16
CA ILE A 102 3.96 -0.27 6.44
C ILE A 102 4.32 -1.40 7.40
N ARG A 103 5.46 -1.27 8.09
CA ARG A 103 5.89 -2.23 9.12
C ARG A 103 5.38 -1.84 10.50
N ASP A 104 5.29 -0.54 10.75
CA ASP A 104 4.86 0.02 12.03
C ASP A 104 3.54 0.79 11.83
N ASN A 105 2.62 0.64 12.78
CA ASN A 105 1.32 1.32 12.76
C ASN A 105 1.44 2.75 13.32
N ASP A 106 2.35 3.54 12.77
CA ASP A 106 2.54 4.92 13.18
C ASP A 106 1.45 5.81 12.61
N TYR A 107 0.54 6.24 13.48
CA TYR A 107 -0.47 7.23 13.15
C TYR A 107 0.04 8.63 13.50
N LYS A 108 -0.05 9.55 12.55
CA LYS A 108 0.32 10.94 12.80
C LYS A 108 -0.82 11.67 13.49
N VAL A 109 -0.52 12.28 14.63
CA VAL A 109 -1.46 13.12 15.36
C VAL A 109 -1.51 14.51 14.70
N GLU A 110 -2.73 14.98 14.36
CA GLU A 110 -2.95 16.33 13.86
C GLU A 110 -3.00 17.32 15.01
N ARG A 111 -3.82 17.03 16.04
CA ARG A 111 -3.96 17.86 17.22
C ARG A 111 -4.51 17.06 18.42
N VAL A 112 -4.20 17.55 19.61
CA VAL A 112 -4.79 17.04 20.86
C VAL A 112 -6.10 17.78 21.10
N LEU A 113 -7.20 17.04 21.22
CA LEU A 113 -8.54 17.59 21.44
C LEU A 113 -8.83 17.77 22.93
N LYS A 114 -8.52 16.75 23.75
CA LYS A 114 -8.75 16.73 25.20
C LYS A 114 -7.59 16.05 25.90
N ARG A 115 -7.35 16.45 27.15
CA ARG A 115 -6.42 15.81 28.08
C ARG A 115 -7.20 15.28 29.27
N ARG A 116 -6.93 14.06 29.68
CA ARG A 116 -7.54 13.42 30.83
C ARG A 116 -6.49 12.71 31.67
N THR A 117 -6.65 12.71 32.96
CA THR A 117 -5.86 11.84 33.85
C THR A 117 -6.74 10.66 34.23
N ALA A 118 -6.31 9.45 33.96
CA ALA A 118 -6.98 8.24 34.35
C ALA A 118 -6.88 8.02 35.88
N ALA A 119 -7.72 7.15 36.43
CA ALA A 119 -7.74 6.87 37.85
C ALA A 119 -6.43 6.30 38.41
N ASP A 120 -5.61 5.72 37.58
CA ASP A 120 -4.27 5.19 37.88
C ASP A 120 -3.15 6.25 37.78
N GLY A 121 -3.50 7.52 37.55
CA GLY A 121 -2.57 8.62 37.40
C GLY A 121 -1.95 8.76 36.00
N THR A 122 -2.28 7.87 35.05
CA THR A 122 -1.79 7.94 33.68
C THR A 122 -2.43 9.10 32.92
N ARG A 123 -1.63 9.90 32.23
CA ARG A 123 -2.13 10.97 31.38
C ARG A 123 -2.54 10.41 30.02
N GLU A 124 -3.80 10.60 29.67
CA GLU A 124 -4.38 10.23 28.39
C GLU A 124 -4.70 11.46 27.57
N LEU A 125 -4.43 11.36 26.28
CA LEU A 125 -4.71 12.40 25.30
C LEU A 125 -5.76 11.89 24.32
N PHE A 126 -6.86 12.60 24.17
CA PHE A 126 -7.80 12.37 23.10
C PHE A 126 -7.35 13.17 21.89
N VAL A 127 -6.97 12.48 20.83
CA VAL A 127 -6.29 13.06 19.68
C VAL A 127 -7.09 12.88 18.41
N LYS A 128 -6.95 13.86 17.52
CA LYS A 128 -7.37 13.75 16.12
C LYS A 128 -6.18 13.28 15.29
N LEU A 129 -6.41 12.21 14.53
CA LEU A 129 -5.41 11.68 13.61
C LEU A 129 -5.41 12.49 12.31
N ARG A 130 -4.22 12.71 11.76
CA ARG A 130 -4.03 13.46 10.52
C ARG A 130 -4.61 12.69 9.34
N ASP A 131 -5.40 13.39 8.52
CA ASP A 131 -6.06 12.85 7.31
C ASP A 131 -7.11 11.74 7.59
N TYR A 132 -7.47 11.52 8.86
CA TYR A 132 -8.57 10.65 9.25
C TYR A 132 -9.83 11.42 9.60
N PRO A 133 -11.03 10.90 9.27
CA PRO A 133 -12.30 11.44 9.75
C PRO A 133 -12.38 11.42 11.28
N GLU A 134 -13.23 12.26 11.85
CA GLU A 134 -13.38 12.39 13.31
C GLU A 134 -13.80 11.08 14.03
N LYS A 135 -14.43 10.16 13.28
CA LYS A 135 -14.79 8.83 13.80
C LYS A 135 -13.59 7.99 14.27
N TYR A 136 -12.39 8.32 13.79
CA TYR A 136 -11.15 7.63 14.17
C TYR A 136 -10.36 8.33 15.29
N ASN A 137 -10.94 9.39 15.87
CA ASN A 137 -10.32 10.02 17.03
C ASN A 137 -10.19 9.00 18.16
N SER A 138 -9.01 8.92 18.75
CA SER A 138 -8.68 7.89 19.75
C SER A 138 -7.97 8.47 20.96
N CYS A 139 -8.03 7.73 22.06
CA CYS A 139 -7.26 8.04 23.27
C CYS A 139 -5.91 7.32 23.17
N ILE A 140 -4.83 8.06 23.35
CA ILE A 140 -3.47 7.56 23.44
C ILE A 140 -2.84 8.00 24.75
N ARG A 141 -1.84 7.27 25.24
CA ARG A 141 -1.06 7.71 26.40
C ARG A 141 -0.11 8.85 25.98
N GLU A 142 0.11 9.79 26.89
CA GLU A 142 1.04 10.91 26.61
C GLU A 142 2.44 10.43 26.26
N GLN A 143 2.86 9.27 26.78
CA GLN A 143 4.14 8.64 26.51
C GLN A 143 4.29 8.14 25.07
N ASP A 144 3.18 7.78 24.42
CA ASP A 144 3.14 7.22 23.07
C ASP A 144 3.11 8.34 21.99
N LEU A 145 3.04 9.60 22.43
CA LEU A 145 3.11 10.75 21.54
C LEU A 145 4.59 11.01 21.17
N SER A 146 5.03 10.41 20.07
CA SER A 146 6.33 10.75 19.48
C SER A 146 6.30 12.18 18.95
N THR A 147 7.17 12.96 19.42
CA THR A 147 7.39 14.33 18.94
C THR A 147 8.11 14.32 17.60
#